data_c2b2f1937e570b04e10b589e82ae4564
#
_entry.id   c2b2f1937e570b04e10b589e82ae4564
#
_cell.length_a   1.000
_cell.length_b   1.000
_cell.length_c   1.000
_cell.angle_alpha   90.00
_cell.angle_beta   90.00
_cell.angle_gamma   90.00
#
_symmetry.space_group_name_H-M   'P 1'
#
loop_
_entity.id
_entity.type
_entity.pdbx_description
1 polymer ?
#
loop_
_entity_poly.entity_id
_entity_poly.type
_entity_poly.pdbx_seq_one_letter_code
_entity_poly.pdbx_strand_id
1 'polypeptide(L)'
;VLQGEREMAAGNKTLGRFTLDGIAPAPRGIPQIEVTFDIDANGIVNVSAKDLGTGKEQKITITASTNLSQDEIDKAMHEAEQYAEQDKKNKEAVEVRNNAEQLVFQSEKALTDLGDKLSADEKSGVQAEIEKVKEALKGTDTDMIKAATEGLSKKFSDLAGKIYQQQAPQGDPNMGGAQGAGAQGGQQGDFVDADF
;
A
#
# COMPACT_ATOMS: atom_id res chain seq x y z
N VAL A 1 19.54 -3.51 -5.52
CA VAL A 1 19.68 -4.76 -4.77
C VAL A 1 20.61 -4.51 -3.59
N LEU A 2 20.14 -4.88 -2.41
CA LEU A 2 20.81 -4.60 -1.14
C LEU A 2 21.04 -5.88 -0.36
N GLN A 3 22.04 -5.87 0.52
CA GLN A 3 22.37 -6.94 1.44
C GLN A 3 22.48 -6.35 2.87
N GLY A 4 21.78 -6.93 3.84
CA GLY A 4 21.81 -6.51 5.24
C GLY A 4 20.47 -6.71 5.94
N GLU A 5 20.46 -6.43 7.24
CA GLU A 5 19.33 -6.65 8.14
C GLU A 5 18.59 -5.35 8.54
N ARG A 6 19.02 -4.19 7.99
CA ARG A 6 18.38 -2.90 8.30
C ARG A 6 17.05 -2.75 7.56
N GLU A 7 16.01 -2.28 8.24
CA GLU A 7 14.69 -2.05 7.65
C GLU A 7 14.70 -0.97 6.55
N MET A 8 15.55 0.05 6.72
CA MET A 8 15.70 1.11 5.75
C MET A 8 16.80 0.79 4.74
N ALA A 9 16.50 0.92 3.44
CA ALA A 9 17.41 0.62 2.34
C ALA A 9 18.79 1.30 2.47
N ALA A 10 18.82 2.55 2.94
CA ALA A 10 20.05 3.32 3.09
C ALA A 10 21.05 2.75 4.11
N GLY A 11 20.58 1.90 5.04
CA GLY A 11 21.42 1.25 6.06
C GLY A 11 22.07 -0.06 5.59
N ASN A 12 21.74 -0.53 4.37
CA ASN A 12 22.22 -1.82 3.86
C ASN A 12 23.29 -1.64 2.77
N LYS A 13 24.11 -2.67 2.56
CA LYS A 13 25.16 -2.69 1.55
C LYS A 13 24.55 -2.83 0.16
N THR A 14 24.84 -1.88 -0.74
CA THR A 14 24.40 -1.98 -2.15
C THR A 14 25.22 -3.02 -2.90
N LEU A 15 24.55 -4.02 -3.44
CA LEU A 15 25.14 -5.05 -4.30
C LEU A 15 25.07 -4.68 -5.79
N GLY A 16 24.02 -4.03 -6.20
CA GLY A 16 23.83 -3.60 -7.58
C GLY A 16 22.64 -2.69 -7.76
N ARG A 17 22.63 -1.98 -8.88
CA ARG A 17 21.54 -1.07 -9.25
C ARG A 17 21.23 -1.24 -10.74
N PHE A 18 19.96 -1.28 -11.07
CA PHE A 18 19.46 -1.25 -12.44
C PHE A 18 18.15 -0.45 -12.51
N THR A 19 17.79 -0.02 -13.69
CA THR A 19 16.59 0.80 -13.89
C THR A 19 15.62 0.08 -14.79
N LEU A 20 14.37 -0.06 -14.35
CA LEU A 20 13.27 -0.56 -15.18
C LEU A 20 12.60 0.62 -15.87
N ASP A 21 12.82 0.74 -17.19
CA ASP A 21 12.31 1.83 -18.00
C ASP A 21 11.03 1.46 -18.76
N GLY A 22 10.30 2.50 -19.19
CA GLY A 22 9.15 2.37 -20.07
C GLY A 22 7.89 1.84 -19.41
N ILE A 23 7.77 2.03 -18.11
CA ILE A 23 6.51 1.89 -17.38
C ILE A 23 5.60 3.03 -17.81
N ALA A 24 4.36 2.74 -18.15
CA ALA A 24 3.39 3.77 -18.49
C ALA A 24 3.10 4.66 -17.27
N PRO A 25 3.01 5.99 -17.44
CA PRO A 25 2.58 6.87 -16.37
C PRO A 25 1.22 6.43 -15.84
N ALA A 26 1.15 6.18 -14.54
CA ALA A 26 -0.07 5.75 -13.88
C ALA A 26 -0.09 6.24 -12.43
N PRO A 27 -1.28 6.37 -11.82
CA PRO A 27 -1.41 6.68 -10.41
C PRO A 27 -0.67 5.67 -9.53
N ARG A 28 -0.27 6.13 -8.33
CA ARG A 28 0.34 5.27 -7.32
C ARG A 28 -0.53 4.05 -7.02
N GLY A 29 0.08 2.87 -6.96
CA GLY A 29 -0.61 1.61 -6.71
C GLY A 29 -1.18 0.91 -7.95
N ILE A 30 -1.14 1.54 -9.13
CA ILE A 30 -1.57 0.92 -10.40
C ILE A 30 -0.43 0.07 -11.01
N PRO A 31 0.81 0.56 -11.13
CA PRO A 31 1.90 -0.25 -11.65
C PRO A 31 2.20 -1.43 -10.70
N GLN A 32 2.26 -2.63 -11.25
CA GLN A 32 2.61 -3.84 -10.52
C GLN A 32 3.92 -4.36 -11.05
N ILE A 33 4.93 -4.40 -10.20
CA ILE A 33 6.28 -4.83 -10.55
C ILE A 33 6.56 -6.15 -9.84
N GLU A 34 6.82 -7.19 -10.62
CA GLU A 34 7.30 -8.48 -10.13
C GLU A 34 8.84 -8.43 -10.06
N VAL A 35 9.38 -8.73 -8.89
CA VAL A 35 10.83 -8.82 -8.69
C VAL A 35 11.18 -10.24 -8.32
N THR A 36 12.06 -10.86 -9.11
CA THR A 36 12.51 -12.24 -8.92
C THR A 36 13.98 -12.25 -8.54
N PHE A 37 14.29 -12.97 -7.47
CA PHE A 37 15.65 -13.26 -7.03
C PHE A 37 15.93 -14.73 -7.29
N ASP A 38 17.01 -15.00 -8.03
CA ASP A 38 17.52 -16.35 -8.28
C ASP A 38 18.97 -16.43 -7.85
N ILE A 39 19.26 -17.32 -6.90
CA ILE A 39 20.61 -17.50 -6.31
C ILE A 39 21.09 -18.88 -6.69
N ASP A 40 22.19 -18.96 -7.43
CA ASP A 40 22.78 -20.24 -7.82
C ASP A 40 23.64 -20.85 -6.69
N ALA A 41 24.08 -22.10 -6.91
CA ALA A 41 24.92 -22.81 -5.93
C ALA A 41 26.31 -22.17 -5.71
N ASN A 42 26.72 -21.24 -6.56
CA ASN A 42 27.99 -20.51 -6.44
C ASN A 42 27.80 -19.15 -5.75
N GLY A 43 26.57 -18.82 -5.36
CA GLY A 43 26.24 -17.55 -4.73
C GLY A 43 26.09 -16.37 -5.72
N ILE A 44 25.96 -16.66 -7.02
CA ILE A 44 25.63 -15.65 -8.02
C ILE A 44 24.15 -15.33 -7.89
N VAL A 45 23.83 -14.05 -7.70
CA VAL A 45 22.46 -13.56 -7.56
C VAL A 45 22.01 -12.92 -8.88
N ASN A 46 20.99 -13.51 -9.50
CA ASN A 46 20.30 -12.91 -10.63
C ASN A 46 19.03 -12.24 -10.14
N VAL A 47 18.87 -10.98 -10.43
CA VAL A 47 17.67 -10.22 -10.05
C VAL A 47 17.03 -9.68 -11.31
N SER A 48 15.75 -9.96 -11.49
CA SER A 48 14.93 -9.37 -12.54
C SER A 48 13.78 -8.58 -11.97
N ALA A 49 13.40 -7.51 -12.65
CA ALA A 49 12.22 -6.71 -12.35
C ALA A 49 11.38 -6.61 -13.64
N LYS A 50 10.10 -6.96 -13.55
CA LYS A 50 9.16 -6.98 -14.66
C LYS A 50 7.90 -6.18 -14.32
N ASP A 51 7.56 -5.25 -15.19
CA ASP A 51 6.26 -4.59 -15.11
C ASP A 51 5.18 -5.50 -15.72
N LEU A 52 4.22 -5.91 -14.90
CA LEU A 52 3.15 -6.83 -15.32
C LEU A 52 2.18 -6.19 -16.31
N GLY A 53 2.06 -4.86 -16.31
CA GLY A 53 1.18 -4.13 -17.21
C GLY A 53 1.73 -4.04 -18.65
N THR A 54 3.02 -3.78 -18.80
CA THR A 54 3.68 -3.62 -20.13
C THR A 54 4.45 -4.85 -20.55
N GLY A 55 4.74 -5.78 -19.62
CA GLY A 55 5.59 -6.94 -19.85
C GLY A 55 7.09 -6.62 -19.98
N LYS A 56 7.49 -5.37 -19.79
CA LYS A 56 8.90 -4.96 -19.84
C LYS A 56 9.65 -5.51 -18.64
N GLU A 57 10.87 -5.99 -18.91
CA GLU A 57 11.74 -6.61 -17.92
C GLU A 57 13.16 -6.05 -18.03
N GLN A 58 13.80 -5.89 -16.90
CA GLN A 58 15.22 -5.60 -16.76
C GLN A 58 15.82 -6.54 -15.73
N LYS A 59 17.10 -6.86 -15.90
CA LYS A 59 17.80 -7.77 -15.01
C LYS A 59 19.25 -7.37 -14.78
N ILE A 60 19.76 -7.80 -13.63
CA ILE A 60 21.16 -7.66 -13.24
C ILE A 60 21.66 -8.98 -12.69
N THR A 61 22.93 -9.30 -12.96
CA THR A 61 23.64 -10.42 -12.36
C THR A 61 24.70 -9.89 -11.42
N ILE A 62 24.69 -10.34 -10.17
CA ILE A 62 25.61 -9.95 -9.12
C ILE A 62 26.48 -11.16 -8.80
N THR A 63 27.77 -11.03 -9.07
CA THR A 63 28.73 -12.12 -8.86
C THR A 63 29.23 -12.19 -7.42
N ALA A 64 29.68 -13.36 -6.98
CA ALA A 64 30.08 -13.67 -5.61
C ALA A 64 31.25 -12.84 -5.02
N SER A 65 31.87 -11.95 -5.82
CA SER A 65 32.92 -11.02 -5.34
C SER A 65 32.43 -10.01 -4.28
N THR A 66 31.13 -9.98 -4.02
CA THR A 66 30.48 -9.11 -3.03
C THR A 66 30.13 -9.83 -1.73
N ASN A 67 30.54 -11.10 -1.54
CA ASN A 67 30.27 -11.82 -0.30
C ASN A 67 30.90 -11.09 0.89
N LEU A 68 30.11 -10.97 1.96
CA LEU A 68 30.58 -10.41 3.22
C LEU A 68 31.47 -11.44 3.93
N SER A 69 32.55 -10.99 4.57
CA SER A 69 33.26 -11.79 5.53
C SER A 69 32.43 -12.00 6.81
N GLN A 70 32.77 -12.99 7.64
CA GLN A 70 32.06 -13.23 8.90
C GLN A 70 32.06 -11.99 9.79
N ASP A 71 33.18 -11.28 9.89
CA ASP A 71 33.31 -10.05 10.68
C ASP A 71 32.38 -8.93 10.15
N GLU A 72 32.22 -8.81 8.83
CA GLU A 72 31.29 -7.86 8.22
C GLU A 72 29.82 -8.23 8.47
N ILE A 73 29.50 -9.53 8.50
CA ILE A 73 28.17 -10.03 8.86
C ILE A 73 27.84 -9.69 10.30
N ASP A 74 28.74 -10.03 11.23
CA ASP A 74 28.56 -9.78 12.66
C ASP A 74 28.43 -8.28 12.96
N LYS A 75 29.21 -7.46 12.27
CA LYS A 75 29.09 -6.01 12.35
C LYS A 75 27.74 -5.51 11.83
N ALA A 76 27.29 -6.00 10.68
CA ALA A 76 26.01 -5.59 10.11
C ALA A 76 24.83 -6.01 11.01
N MET A 77 24.88 -7.18 11.62
CA MET A 77 23.88 -7.64 12.60
C MET A 77 23.85 -6.74 13.84
N HIS A 78 25.02 -6.43 14.40
CA HIS A 78 25.11 -5.53 15.57
C HIS A 78 24.60 -4.11 15.25
N GLU A 79 24.94 -3.57 14.08
CA GLU A 79 24.43 -2.27 13.62
C GLU A 79 22.91 -2.32 13.42
N ALA A 80 22.35 -3.42 12.89
CA ALA A 80 20.91 -3.59 12.73
C ALA A 80 20.19 -3.58 14.08
N GLU A 81 20.71 -4.29 15.07
CA GLU A 81 20.17 -4.28 16.44
C GLU A 81 20.25 -2.88 17.08
N GLN A 82 21.38 -2.20 16.94
CA GLN A 82 21.61 -0.87 17.51
C GLN A 82 20.64 0.18 16.95
N TYR A 83 20.32 0.08 15.68
CA TYR A 83 19.45 1.05 15.00
C TYR A 83 18.00 0.59 14.80
N ALA A 84 17.62 -0.58 15.31
CA ALA A 84 16.31 -1.20 15.08
C ALA A 84 15.15 -0.26 15.44
N GLU A 85 15.20 0.41 16.60
CA GLU A 85 14.14 1.34 17.00
C GLU A 85 14.07 2.59 16.10
N GLN A 86 15.22 3.11 15.68
CA GLN A 86 15.27 4.27 14.80
C GLN A 86 14.76 3.93 13.41
N ASP A 87 15.16 2.78 12.87
CA ASP A 87 14.72 2.31 11.57
C ASP A 87 13.22 2.03 11.56
N LYS A 88 12.67 1.46 12.62
CA LYS A 88 11.24 1.27 12.80
C LYS A 88 10.47 2.58 12.78
N LYS A 89 10.95 3.59 13.50
CA LYS A 89 10.34 4.94 13.49
C LYS A 89 10.40 5.58 12.11
N ASN A 90 11.54 5.45 11.42
CA ASN A 90 11.70 5.99 10.08
C ASN A 90 10.77 5.31 9.08
N LYS A 91 10.65 3.98 9.16
CA LYS A 91 9.73 3.20 8.33
C LYS A 91 8.28 3.62 8.57
N GLU A 92 7.87 3.70 9.84
CA GLU A 92 6.53 4.16 10.21
C GLU A 92 6.22 5.56 9.66
N ALA A 93 7.16 6.49 9.78
CA ALA A 93 7.01 7.84 9.24
C ALA A 93 6.82 7.84 7.71
N VAL A 94 7.58 7.00 6.99
CA VAL A 94 7.44 6.83 5.54
C VAL A 94 6.08 6.21 5.18
N GLU A 95 5.64 5.17 5.89
CA GLU A 95 4.35 4.51 5.68
C GLU A 95 3.18 5.48 5.91
N VAL A 96 3.21 6.25 7.00
CA VAL A 96 2.21 7.27 7.31
C VAL A 96 2.12 8.31 6.19
N ARG A 97 3.27 8.78 5.72
CA ARG A 97 3.33 9.75 4.62
C ARG A 97 2.76 9.17 3.32
N ASN A 98 3.16 7.95 2.97
CA ASN A 98 2.68 7.27 1.78
C ASN A 98 1.16 7.04 1.82
N ASN A 99 0.62 6.63 2.96
CA ASN A 99 -0.81 6.44 3.15
C ASN A 99 -1.58 7.76 3.03
N ALA A 100 -1.06 8.84 3.61
CA ALA A 100 -1.64 10.18 3.50
C ALA A 100 -1.69 10.68 2.05
N GLU A 101 -0.59 10.55 1.30
CA GLU A 101 -0.53 10.92 -0.12
C GLU A 101 -1.49 10.10 -0.99
N GLN A 102 -1.59 8.80 -0.71
CA GLN A 102 -2.52 7.92 -1.42
C GLN A 102 -3.98 8.31 -1.14
N LEU A 103 -4.32 8.60 0.10
CA LEU A 103 -5.68 9.01 0.47
C LEU A 103 -6.05 10.37 -0.16
N VAL A 104 -5.11 11.33 -0.19
CA VAL A 104 -5.30 12.61 -0.89
C VAL A 104 -5.63 12.35 -2.36
N PHE A 105 -4.80 11.55 -3.05
CA PHE A 105 -5.02 11.23 -4.46
C PHE A 105 -6.37 10.56 -4.71
N GLN A 106 -6.74 9.56 -3.89
CA GLN A 106 -8.03 8.86 -4.00
C GLN A 106 -9.21 9.82 -3.76
N SER A 107 -9.08 10.71 -2.78
CA SER A 107 -10.12 11.70 -2.44
C SER A 107 -10.30 12.73 -3.55
N GLU A 108 -9.22 13.25 -4.14
CA GLU A 108 -9.28 14.18 -5.26
C GLU A 108 -9.91 13.54 -6.49
N LYS A 109 -9.52 12.29 -6.78
CA LYS A 109 -10.12 11.53 -7.88
C LYS A 109 -11.62 11.32 -7.66
N ALA A 110 -12.01 10.91 -6.46
CA ALA A 110 -13.42 10.72 -6.13
C ALA A 110 -14.23 12.02 -6.21
N LEU A 111 -13.67 13.17 -5.79
CA LEU A 111 -14.32 14.48 -5.98
C LEU A 111 -14.52 14.82 -7.45
N THR A 112 -13.59 14.42 -8.32
CA THR A 112 -13.70 14.61 -9.77
C THR A 112 -14.78 13.69 -10.37
N ASP A 113 -14.70 12.39 -10.04
CA ASP A 113 -15.59 11.37 -10.62
C ASP A 113 -17.04 11.47 -10.12
N LEU A 114 -17.24 11.93 -8.89
CA LEU A 114 -18.55 12.05 -8.23
C LEU A 114 -19.04 13.51 -8.16
N GLY A 115 -18.31 14.44 -8.75
CA GLY A 115 -18.56 15.88 -8.62
C GLY A 115 -20.02 16.29 -8.87
N ASP A 116 -20.69 15.73 -9.87
CA ASP A 116 -22.08 16.06 -10.21
C ASP A 116 -23.11 15.49 -9.21
N LYS A 117 -22.69 14.54 -8.36
CA LYS A 117 -23.55 13.88 -7.37
C LYS A 117 -23.41 14.47 -5.95
N LEU A 118 -22.45 15.36 -5.76
CA LEU A 118 -22.14 15.96 -4.47
C LEU A 118 -22.65 17.40 -4.36
N SER A 119 -23.19 17.74 -3.20
CA SER A 119 -23.52 19.13 -2.89
C SER A 119 -22.25 20.00 -2.79
N ALA A 120 -22.42 21.31 -2.96
CA ALA A 120 -21.32 22.27 -2.83
C ALA A 120 -20.64 22.20 -1.44
N ASP A 121 -21.43 22.02 -0.38
CA ASP A 121 -20.94 21.91 1.00
C ASP A 121 -20.12 20.62 1.22
N GLU A 122 -20.55 19.50 0.65
CA GLU A 122 -19.83 18.23 0.75
C GLU A 122 -18.50 18.29 0.01
N LYS A 123 -18.48 18.85 -1.20
CA LYS A 123 -17.22 19.08 -1.95
C LYS A 123 -16.26 19.95 -1.15
N SER A 124 -16.75 21.09 -0.67
CA SER A 124 -15.96 22.04 0.10
C SER A 124 -15.42 21.41 1.39
N GLY A 125 -16.24 20.59 2.08
CA GLY A 125 -15.82 19.88 3.29
C GLY A 125 -14.71 18.88 3.06
N VAL A 126 -14.77 18.08 2.00
CA VAL A 126 -13.70 17.13 1.65
C VAL A 126 -12.46 17.87 1.16
N GLN A 127 -12.63 18.90 0.32
CA GLN A 127 -11.52 19.71 -0.18
C GLN A 127 -10.75 20.36 0.97
N ALA A 128 -11.43 20.87 2.00
CA ALA A 128 -10.79 21.45 3.17
C ALA A 128 -9.93 20.42 3.94
N GLU A 129 -10.41 19.18 4.07
CA GLU A 129 -9.60 18.12 4.72
C GLU A 129 -8.42 17.68 3.84
N ILE A 130 -8.57 17.63 2.51
CA ILE A 130 -7.46 17.37 1.58
C ILE A 130 -6.36 18.42 1.77
N GLU A 131 -6.72 19.71 1.84
CA GLU A 131 -5.73 20.78 2.03
C GLU A 131 -5.02 20.69 3.39
N LYS A 132 -5.71 20.26 4.46
CA LYS A 132 -5.09 20.01 5.76
C LYS A 132 -4.04 18.89 5.68
N VAL A 133 -4.35 17.79 5.00
CA VAL A 133 -3.39 16.70 4.82
C VAL A 133 -2.20 17.16 3.99
N LYS A 134 -2.43 17.89 2.90
CA LYS A 134 -1.34 18.44 2.07
C LYS A 134 -0.45 19.40 2.86
N GLU A 135 -1.04 20.22 3.73
CA GLU A 135 -0.26 21.13 4.59
C GLU A 135 0.58 20.35 5.60
N ALA A 136 -0.01 19.34 6.27
CA ALA A 136 0.72 18.45 7.17
C ALA A 136 1.87 17.72 6.47
N LEU A 137 1.67 17.31 5.21
CA LEU A 137 2.70 16.65 4.39
C LEU A 137 3.89 17.54 4.03
N LYS A 138 3.81 18.87 4.13
CA LYS A 138 4.96 19.77 3.98
C LYS A 138 5.92 19.68 5.18
N GLY A 139 5.40 19.28 6.33
CA GLY A 139 6.19 19.06 7.54
C GLY A 139 6.74 17.64 7.66
N THR A 140 7.38 17.37 8.79
CA THR A 140 7.95 16.05 9.14
C THR A 140 7.28 15.43 10.37
N ASP A 141 6.28 16.09 10.93
CA ASP A 141 5.56 15.64 12.12
C ASP A 141 4.58 14.51 11.76
N THR A 142 4.95 13.30 12.12
CA THR A 142 4.18 12.08 11.82
C THR A 142 2.81 12.07 12.49
N ASP A 143 2.68 12.63 13.70
CA ASP A 143 1.43 12.64 14.44
C ASP A 143 0.45 13.65 13.82
N MET A 144 0.94 14.80 13.38
CA MET A 144 0.13 15.76 12.62
C MET A 144 -0.38 15.18 11.30
N ILE A 145 0.48 14.44 10.59
CA ILE A 145 0.08 13.77 9.34
C ILE A 145 -0.98 12.71 9.62
N LYS A 146 -0.81 11.87 10.66
CA LYS A 146 -1.81 10.88 11.08
C LYS A 146 -3.15 11.52 11.40
N ALA A 147 -3.17 12.54 12.25
CA ALA A 147 -4.40 13.23 12.65
C ALA A 147 -5.15 13.85 11.46
N ALA A 148 -4.43 14.52 10.56
CA ALA A 148 -5.03 15.08 9.35
C ALA A 148 -5.58 13.99 8.41
N THR A 149 -4.86 12.87 8.27
CA THR A 149 -5.26 11.72 7.44
C THR A 149 -6.51 11.05 7.99
N GLU A 150 -6.63 10.88 9.31
CA GLU A 150 -7.83 10.36 9.97
C GLU A 150 -9.04 11.27 9.74
N GLY A 151 -8.85 12.59 9.82
CA GLY A 151 -9.88 13.58 9.52
C GLY A 151 -10.43 13.44 8.10
N LEU A 152 -9.54 13.32 7.11
CA LEU A 152 -9.90 13.11 5.71
C LEU A 152 -10.59 11.75 5.51
N SER A 153 -10.05 10.68 6.10
CA SER A 153 -10.62 9.33 6.01
C SER A 153 -12.05 9.27 6.53
N LYS A 154 -12.30 9.90 7.67
CA LYS A 154 -13.64 10.00 8.27
C LYS A 154 -14.61 10.74 7.36
N LYS A 155 -14.21 11.92 6.87
CA LYS A 155 -15.04 12.71 5.93
C LYS A 155 -15.36 11.94 4.66
N PHE A 156 -14.36 11.23 4.12
CA PHE A 156 -14.52 10.42 2.92
C PHE A 156 -15.46 9.23 3.14
N SER A 157 -15.35 8.57 4.28
CA SER A 157 -16.23 7.47 4.68
C SER A 157 -17.69 7.93 4.87
N ASP A 158 -17.89 9.07 5.53
CA ASP A 158 -19.22 9.68 5.72
C ASP A 158 -19.88 10.01 4.37
N LEU A 159 -19.07 10.53 3.43
CA LEU A 159 -19.53 10.85 2.08
C LEU A 159 -19.93 9.57 1.31
N ALA A 160 -19.08 8.55 1.33
CA ALA A 160 -19.35 7.26 0.69
C ALA A 160 -20.64 6.62 1.24
N GLY A 161 -20.84 6.67 2.54
CA GLY A 161 -22.05 6.18 3.20
C GLY A 161 -23.32 6.89 2.72
N LYS A 162 -23.29 8.21 2.58
CA LYS A 162 -24.40 9.00 2.06
C LYS A 162 -24.74 8.69 0.61
N ILE A 163 -23.73 8.57 -0.26
CA ILE A 163 -23.91 8.23 -1.66
C ILE A 163 -24.57 6.85 -1.79
N TYR A 164 -24.11 5.88 -0.97
CA TYR A 164 -24.70 4.55 -0.95
C TYR A 164 -26.18 4.57 -0.51
N GLN A 165 -26.53 5.38 0.49
CA GLN A 165 -27.93 5.56 0.92
C GLN A 165 -28.80 6.24 -0.14
N GLN A 166 -28.26 7.18 -0.90
CA GLN A 166 -28.99 7.85 -1.99
C GLN A 166 -29.18 6.97 -3.23
N GLN A 167 -28.32 5.98 -3.43
CA GLN A 167 -28.40 5.03 -4.54
C GLN A 167 -29.13 3.73 -4.16
N ALA A 168 -29.44 3.50 -2.89
CA ALA A 168 -30.31 2.39 -2.49
C ALA A 168 -31.69 2.62 -3.11
N PRO A 169 -32.22 1.69 -3.94
CA PRO A 169 -33.57 1.83 -4.48
C PRO A 169 -34.52 1.94 -3.29
N GLN A 170 -35.33 2.99 -3.25
CA GLN A 170 -36.45 3.08 -2.35
C GLN A 170 -37.29 1.82 -2.60
N GLY A 171 -37.11 0.83 -1.73
CA GLY A 171 -37.92 -0.38 -1.76
C GLY A 171 -39.37 0.01 -1.69
N ASP A 172 -40.10 -0.39 -2.69
CA ASP A 172 -41.54 -0.32 -2.81
C ASP A 172 -42.17 -0.84 -1.50
N PRO A 173 -42.98 -0.05 -0.77
CA PRO A 173 -43.54 -0.50 0.51
C PRO A 173 -44.67 -1.56 0.33
N ASN A 174 -44.80 -2.16 -0.85
CA ASN A 174 -45.88 -3.11 -1.14
C ASN A 174 -45.39 -4.54 -1.43
N MET A 175 -44.60 -5.12 -0.50
CA MET A 175 -44.51 -6.59 -0.39
C MET A 175 -44.67 -7.02 1.08
N GLY A 176 -45.83 -6.68 1.61
CA GLY A 176 -46.36 -7.33 2.78
C GLY A 176 -47.01 -8.64 2.39
N GLY A 177 -46.55 -9.75 3.00
CA GLY A 177 -47.36 -10.93 3.15
C GLY A 177 -47.03 -12.12 2.26
N ALA A 178 -46.13 -12.98 2.71
CA ALA A 178 -46.31 -14.42 2.59
C ALA A 178 -45.61 -15.08 3.78
N GLN A 179 -46.45 -15.50 4.68
CA GLN A 179 -46.18 -16.35 5.82
C GLN A 179 -46.04 -17.81 5.32
N GLY A 180 -45.04 -18.56 5.86
CA GLY A 180 -45.27 -19.99 5.96
C GLY A 180 -44.13 -20.91 5.56
N ALA A 181 -43.68 -21.66 6.58
CA ALA A 181 -43.18 -23.04 6.55
C ALA A 181 -41.77 -23.30 6.02
N GLY A 182 -40.75 -23.56 6.84
CA GLY A 182 -40.54 -24.92 7.40
C GLY A 182 -39.63 -25.77 6.54
N ALA A 183 -38.49 -26.14 7.10
CA ALA A 183 -37.70 -27.37 6.98
C ALA A 183 -36.21 -27.10 6.77
N GLN A 184 -35.41 -27.19 7.79
CA GLN A 184 -34.56 -28.29 8.21
C GLN A 184 -33.79 -28.99 7.05
N GLY A 185 -32.47 -28.88 7.03
CA GLY A 185 -31.59 -29.66 6.20
C GLY A 185 -30.13 -29.13 6.30
N GLY A 186 -29.37 -29.70 7.23
CA GLY A 186 -27.94 -29.44 7.36
C GLY A 186 -27.16 -30.06 6.21
N GLN A 187 -26.06 -29.41 5.86
CA GLN A 187 -24.92 -30.14 5.33
C GLN A 187 -23.65 -29.35 5.63
N GLN A 188 -22.87 -29.94 6.46
CA GLN A 188 -21.49 -29.68 6.82
C GLN A 188 -20.62 -29.77 5.56
N GLY A 189 -19.96 -28.71 5.18
CA GLY A 189 -18.93 -28.70 4.14
C GLY A 189 -17.58 -28.52 4.81
N ASP A 190 -16.81 -29.60 4.80
CA ASP A 190 -15.44 -29.77 5.23
C ASP A 190 -14.52 -28.68 4.63
N PHE A 191 -13.85 -27.94 5.50
CA PHE A 191 -12.68 -27.15 5.15
C PHE A 191 -11.47 -28.06 5.28
N VAL A 192 -10.83 -28.38 4.16
CA VAL A 192 -9.56 -29.09 4.12
C VAL A 192 -8.45 -28.04 4.21
N ASP A 193 -7.74 -28.03 5.33
CA ASP A 193 -6.43 -27.39 5.46
C ASP A 193 -5.44 -28.08 4.50
N ALA A 194 -4.82 -27.32 3.65
CA ALA A 194 -3.68 -27.74 2.86
C ALA A 194 -2.42 -27.05 3.40
N ASP A 195 -1.72 -27.75 4.27
CA ASP A 195 -0.31 -27.53 4.56
C ASP A 195 0.54 -27.82 3.31
N PHE A 196 1.30 -26.81 2.87
CA PHE A 196 2.63 -26.96 2.26
C PHE A 196 3.40 -25.66 2.43
#